data_abbedd636e926ee113b1ba5b9b02d345
#
_entry.id   abbedd636e926ee113b1ba5b9b02d345
#
_cell.length_a   1.000
_cell.length_b   1.000
_cell.length_c   1.000
_cell.angle_alpha   90.00
_cell.angle_beta   90.00
_cell.angle_gamma   90.00
#
_symmetry.space_group_name_H-M   'P 1'
#
loop_
_entity.id
_entity.type
_entity.pdbx_description
1 polymer ?
#
loop_
_entity_poly.entity_id
_entity_poly.type
_entity_poly.pdbx_seq_one_letter_code
_entity_poly.pdbx_strand_id
1 'polypeptide(L)'
;MTELRNTVGKKPQIVDSIGAESLILVDDADHEVGQMSKADCHAGRGVLHRAFSLFIFNSRDELLLQQRSGHKRLWPQYWSNSCCSHPRSGESMTAAIHRRLMEELGMRCTLQFLFKFKYQAQYDEQGAEHELCSVFFGRSTTPVHANSEEIADWRWISLPELQRELSEEADSFTPWFKLEWEQIRRDHLEDVLSPGGMRAWVYR
;
A
#
# COMPACT_ATOMS: atom_id res chain seq x y z
N MET A 1 67.30 -2.19 15.58
CA MET A 1 66.30 -1.14 15.45
C MET A 1 65.28 -1.61 14.42
N THR A 2 64.16 -2.15 14.88
CA THR A 2 63.14 -2.76 14.03
C THR A 2 61.88 -1.93 14.21
N GLU A 3 61.47 -1.22 13.15
CA GLU A 3 60.28 -0.38 13.14
C GLU A 3 59.00 -1.25 13.15
N LEU A 4 58.20 -1.06 14.17
CA LEU A 4 56.84 -1.59 14.25
C LEU A 4 55.91 -0.73 13.38
N ARG A 5 55.42 -1.28 12.26
CA ARG A 5 54.37 -0.65 11.43
C ARG A 5 53.03 -0.82 12.13
N ASN A 6 52.44 0.30 12.50
CA ASN A 6 51.08 0.41 12.99
C ASN A 6 50.10 0.11 11.85
N THR A 7 49.45 -1.03 11.85
CA THR A 7 48.28 -1.31 11.01
C THR A 7 47.06 -0.76 11.73
N VAL A 8 46.56 0.40 11.26
CA VAL A 8 45.29 0.95 11.66
C VAL A 8 44.20 -0.02 11.15
N GLY A 9 43.61 -0.76 12.07
CA GLY A 9 42.47 -1.61 11.77
C GLY A 9 41.28 -0.78 11.30
N LYS A 10 40.84 -0.99 10.04
CA LYS A 10 39.53 -0.52 9.57
C LYS A 10 38.47 -1.11 10.48
N LYS A 11 37.73 -0.24 11.20
CA LYS A 11 36.47 -0.63 11.84
C LYS A 11 35.59 -1.28 10.80
N PRO A 12 34.89 -2.40 11.08
CA PRO A 12 33.91 -2.94 10.18
C PRO A 12 32.83 -1.89 10.05
N GLN A 13 32.59 -1.44 8.81
CA GLN A 13 31.37 -0.73 8.47
C GLN A 13 30.22 -1.70 8.78
N ILE A 14 29.41 -1.36 9.78
CA ILE A 14 28.11 -1.96 9.96
C ILE A 14 27.35 -1.59 8.69
N VAL A 15 27.26 -2.53 7.77
CA VAL A 15 26.33 -2.45 6.65
C VAL A 15 24.97 -2.50 7.31
N ASP A 16 24.28 -1.37 7.38
CA ASP A 16 22.87 -1.29 7.72
C ASP A 16 22.09 -2.10 6.69
N SER A 17 22.00 -3.39 6.95
CA SER A 17 21.30 -4.39 6.12
C SER A 17 19.80 -4.47 6.44
N ILE A 18 19.25 -3.41 6.98
CA ILE A 18 17.83 -3.13 6.82
C ILE A 18 17.77 -2.26 5.56
N GLY A 19 17.72 -2.90 4.39
CA GLY A 19 17.69 -2.22 3.11
C GLY A 19 16.58 -1.21 3.13
N ALA A 20 16.92 0.08 3.07
CA ALA A 20 15.96 1.13 2.89
C ALA A 20 15.12 0.75 1.67
N GLU A 21 13.83 0.48 1.89
CA GLU A 21 12.90 0.08 0.83
C GLU A 21 12.97 1.16 -0.26
N SER A 22 13.54 0.79 -1.43
CA SER A 22 13.71 1.69 -2.54
C SER A 22 12.45 1.67 -3.40
N LEU A 23 11.80 2.83 -3.53
CA LEU A 23 10.59 3.00 -4.31
C LEU A 23 10.91 3.37 -5.76
N ILE A 24 10.06 2.96 -6.68
CA ILE A 24 10.17 3.23 -8.10
C ILE A 24 9.55 4.59 -8.39
N LEU A 25 10.38 5.56 -8.76
CA LEU A 25 9.91 6.85 -9.24
C LEU A 25 9.37 6.73 -10.66
N VAL A 26 8.26 7.40 -10.94
CA VAL A 26 7.59 7.33 -12.24
C VAL A 26 7.22 8.72 -12.75
N ASP A 27 7.04 8.81 -14.07
CA ASP A 27 6.36 9.94 -14.71
C ASP A 27 4.82 9.71 -14.75
N ASP A 28 4.09 10.67 -15.31
CA ASP A 28 2.62 10.60 -15.43
C ASP A 28 2.14 9.47 -16.36
N ALA A 29 3.02 8.90 -17.18
CA ALA A 29 2.74 7.78 -18.06
C ALA A 29 3.17 6.40 -17.47
N ASP A 30 3.58 6.38 -16.18
CA ASP A 30 4.08 5.20 -15.46
C ASP A 30 5.42 4.66 -15.99
N HIS A 31 6.22 5.46 -16.69
CA HIS A 31 7.59 5.09 -17.02
C HIS A 31 8.48 5.29 -15.80
N GLU A 32 9.31 4.28 -15.50
CA GLU A 32 10.31 4.41 -14.44
C GLU A 32 11.35 5.48 -14.80
N VAL A 33 11.51 6.49 -13.93
CA VAL A 33 12.44 7.61 -14.11
C VAL A 33 13.56 7.60 -13.07
N GLY A 34 13.54 6.67 -12.11
CA GLY A 34 14.55 6.54 -11.08
C GLY A 34 14.07 5.76 -9.87
N GLN A 35 14.85 5.85 -8.80
CA GLN A 35 14.57 5.19 -7.54
C GLN A 35 14.97 6.12 -6.39
N MET A 36 14.26 5.98 -5.26
CA MET A 36 14.51 6.79 -4.07
C MET A 36 14.17 5.98 -2.82
N SER A 37 14.85 6.26 -1.70
CA SER A 37 14.46 5.64 -0.43
C SER A 37 13.03 6.01 -0.06
N LYS A 38 12.30 5.11 0.59
CA LYS A 38 10.93 5.36 1.03
C LYS A 38 10.84 6.63 1.91
N ALA A 39 11.83 6.83 2.79
CA ALA A 39 11.86 7.98 3.69
C ALA A 39 11.96 9.30 2.93
N ASP A 40 12.85 9.39 1.93
CA ASP A 40 13.04 10.59 1.12
C ASP A 40 11.87 10.82 0.16
N CYS A 41 11.33 9.73 -0.39
CA CYS A 41 10.21 9.79 -1.32
C CYS A 41 8.94 10.41 -0.69
N HIS A 42 8.72 10.17 0.61
CA HIS A 42 7.60 10.72 1.35
C HIS A 42 7.93 12.02 2.12
N ALA A 43 9.14 12.55 2.00
CA ALA A 43 9.52 13.80 2.66
C ALA A 43 8.91 15.03 1.97
N GLY A 44 8.63 16.07 2.75
CA GLY A 44 8.10 17.33 2.25
C GLY A 44 6.76 17.16 1.52
N ARG A 45 6.73 17.44 0.21
CA ARG A 45 5.52 17.31 -0.62
C ARG A 45 5.36 15.94 -1.27
N GLY A 46 6.26 15.00 -1.01
CA GLY A 46 6.31 13.69 -1.66
C GLY A 46 6.79 13.75 -3.12
N VAL A 47 7.51 12.71 -3.55
CA VAL A 47 7.94 12.52 -4.94
C VAL A 47 7.04 11.48 -5.59
N LEU A 48 6.63 11.70 -6.85
CA LEU A 48 5.74 10.78 -7.55
C LEU A 48 6.40 9.40 -7.70
N HIS A 49 5.74 8.38 -7.17
CA HIS A 49 6.24 7.01 -7.18
C HIS A 49 5.12 6.01 -7.40
N ARG A 50 5.50 4.79 -7.78
CA ARG A 50 4.56 3.70 -8.10
C ARG A 50 4.06 3.05 -6.82
N ALA A 51 2.73 2.89 -6.74
CA ALA A 51 2.05 2.27 -5.61
C ALA A 51 0.91 1.36 -6.04
N PHE A 52 0.34 0.64 -5.07
CA PHE A 52 -0.88 -0.12 -5.28
C PHE A 52 -1.75 -0.17 -4.03
N SER A 53 -3.04 -0.36 -4.26
CA SER A 53 -4.08 -0.56 -3.25
C SER A 53 -4.87 -1.83 -3.52
N LEU A 54 -5.16 -2.59 -2.46
CA LEU A 54 -5.94 -3.81 -2.51
C LEU A 54 -7.24 -3.64 -1.73
N PHE A 55 -8.35 -4.09 -2.34
CA PHE A 55 -9.68 -4.14 -1.75
C PHE A 55 -10.12 -5.60 -1.69
N ILE A 56 -10.14 -6.20 -0.51
CA ILE A 56 -10.48 -7.61 -0.31
C ILE A 56 -11.89 -7.71 0.25
N PHE A 57 -12.73 -8.49 -0.43
CA PHE A 57 -14.10 -8.77 -0.03
C PHE A 57 -14.25 -10.21 0.44
N ASN A 58 -15.15 -10.43 1.39
CA ASN A 58 -15.53 -11.78 1.79
C ASN A 58 -16.76 -12.29 0.99
N SER A 59 -17.26 -13.48 1.36
CA SER A 59 -18.44 -14.08 0.71
C SER A 59 -19.78 -13.39 1.04
N ARG A 60 -19.78 -12.44 1.97
CA ARG A 60 -20.95 -11.64 2.32
C ARG A 60 -20.91 -10.22 1.71
N ASP A 61 -20.00 -9.98 0.76
CA ASP A 61 -19.76 -8.67 0.14
C ASP A 61 -19.33 -7.59 1.16
N GLU A 62 -18.72 -8.00 2.27
CA GLU A 62 -18.11 -7.09 3.22
C GLU A 62 -16.67 -6.80 2.81
N LEU A 63 -16.25 -5.54 2.91
CA LEU A 63 -14.88 -5.08 2.65
C LEU A 63 -14.02 -5.28 3.90
N LEU A 64 -12.80 -5.79 3.73
CA LEU A 64 -11.78 -5.81 4.77
C LEU A 64 -11.13 -4.43 4.87
N LEU A 65 -11.33 -3.75 5.99
CA LEU A 65 -10.58 -2.56 6.37
C LEU A 65 -9.44 -2.92 7.30
N GLN A 66 -8.34 -2.15 7.21
CA GLN A 66 -7.28 -2.16 8.20
C GLN A 66 -7.16 -0.80 8.89
N GLN A 67 -6.85 -0.80 10.18
CA GLN A 67 -6.37 0.37 10.88
C GLN A 67 -4.85 0.37 10.84
N ARG A 68 -4.25 1.41 10.31
CA ARG A 68 -2.80 1.53 10.17
C ARG A 68 -2.12 1.50 11.54
N SER A 69 -1.00 0.78 11.65
CA SER A 69 -0.22 0.74 12.88
C SER A 69 0.18 2.13 13.37
N GLY A 70 0.27 2.32 14.68
CA GLY A 70 0.79 3.53 15.32
C GLY A 70 2.25 3.84 14.97
N HIS A 71 2.99 2.87 14.43
CA HIS A 71 4.38 3.03 13.97
C HIS A 71 4.48 3.64 12.56
N LYS A 72 3.35 3.77 11.83
CA LYS A 72 3.36 4.42 10.51
C LYS A 72 3.70 5.90 10.66
N ARG A 73 4.67 6.38 9.87
CA ARG A 73 5.08 7.78 9.86
C ARG A 73 3.97 8.72 9.41
N LEU A 74 3.21 8.32 8.39
CA LEU A 74 2.12 9.10 7.80
C LEU A 74 0.79 8.39 8.09
N TRP A 75 -0.22 9.11 8.50
CA TRP A 75 -1.56 8.62 8.88
C TRP A 75 -1.54 7.41 9.82
N PRO A 76 -0.82 7.45 10.97
CA PRO A 76 -0.93 6.40 11.98
C PRO A 76 -2.35 6.33 12.55
N GLN A 77 -2.84 5.12 12.83
CA GLN A 77 -4.16 4.85 13.41
C GLN A 77 -5.38 5.20 12.52
N TYR A 78 -5.17 5.61 11.27
CA TYR A 78 -6.26 5.82 10.32
C TYR A 78 -6.75 4.50 9.73
N TRP A 79 -8.05 4.42 9.48
CA TRP A 79 -8.66 3.34 8.70
C TRP A 79 -8.35 3.49 7.22
N SER A 80 -8.14 2.36 6.55
CA SER A 80 -7.78 2.32 5.14
C SER A 80 -8.30 1.04 4.48
N ASN A 81 -8.09 0.92 3.16
CA ASN A 81 -8.33 -0.29 2.38
C ASN A 81 -7.52 -1.47 2.92
N SER A 82 -7.77 -2.67 2.40
CA SER A 82 -7.24 -3.93 2.96
C SER A 82 -5.71 -3.97 3.02
N CYS A 83 -5.04 -3.46 1.98
CA CYS A 83 -3.58 -3.35 1.94
C CYS A 83 -3.16 -2.27 0.95
N CYS A 84 -2.19 -1.43 1.28
CA CYS A 84 -1.57 -0.48 0.36
C CYS A 84 -0.06 -0.45 0.56
N SER A 85 0.68 -0.48 -0.56
CA SER A 85 2.14 -0.56 -0.53
C SER A 85 2.75 -0.25 -1.91
N HIS A 86 4.02 -0.57 -2.04
CA HIS A 86 4.82 -0.26 -3.22
C HIS A 86 5.49 -1.52 -3.77
N PRO A 87 5.62 -1.65 -5.10
CA PRO A 87 6.55 -2.62 -5.68
C PRO A 87 7.98 -2.20 -5.40
N ARG A 88 8.85 -3.17 -5.15
CA ARG A 88 10.29 -2.95 -5.02
C ARG A 88 10.93 -2.79 -6.40
N SER A 89 12.09 -2.15 -6.45
CA SER A 89 12.87 -2.08 -7.69
C SER A 89 13.11 -3.49 -8.28
N GLY A 90 12.78 -3.65 -9.57
CA GLY A 90 12.87 -4.91 -10.28
C GLY A 90 11.76 -5.93 -9.95
N GLU A 91 10.83 -5.61 -9.04
CA GLU A 91 9.70 -6.46 -8.71
C GLU A 91 8.52 -6.17 -9.65
N SER A 92 7.89 -7.23 -10.17
CA SER A 92 6.65 -7.05 -10.94
C SER A 92 5.49 -6.64 -10.02
N MET A 93 4.53 -5.88 -10.54
CA MET A 93 3.32 -5.50 -9.79
C MET A 93 2.59 -6.73 -9.25
N THR A 94 2.46 -7.79 -10.05
CA THR A 94 1.83 -9.05 -9.62
C THR A 94 2.56 -9.69 -8.44
N ALA A 95 3.89 -9.71 -8.44
CA ALA A 95 4.66 -10.24 -7.31
C ALA A 95 4.45 -9.38 -6.06
N ALA A 96 4.51 -8.04 -6.20
CA ALA A 96 4.39 -7.09 -5.12
C ALA A 96 3.03 -7.19 -4.39
N ILE A 97 1.92 -7.21 -5.13
CA ILE A 97 0.57 -7.27 -4.53
C ILE A 97 0.35 -8.57 -3.74
N HIS A 98 0.81 -9.71 -4.26
CA HIS A 98 0.69 -10.98 -3.54
C HIS A 98 1.64 -11.09 -2.35
N ARG A 99 2.86 -10.57 -2.48
CA ARG A 99 3.82 -10.51 -1.38
C ARG A 99 3.26 -9.70 -0.22
N ARG A 100 2.79 -8.48 -0.46
CA ARG A 100 2.30 -7.60 0.60
C ARG A 100 0.99 -8.09 1.21
N LEU A 101 0.08 -8.66 0.43
CA LEU A 101 -1.14 -9.28 0.96
C LEU A 101 -0.79 -10.41 1.95
N MET A 102 0.25 -11.20 1.64
CA MET A 102 0.72 -12.24 2.53
C MET A 102 1.46 -11.66 3.76
N GLU A 103 2.33 -10.66 3.58
CA GLU A 103 3.13 -10.06 4.66
C GLU A 103 2.27 -9.30 5.66
N GLU A 104 1.24 -8.55 5.21
CA GLU A 104 0.40 -7.72 6.07
C GLU A 104 -0.80 -8.48 6.67
N LEU A 105 -1.44 -9.36 5.90
CA LEU A 105 -2.70 -9.98 6.28
C LEU A 105 -2.66 -11.52 6.34
N GLY A 106 -1.55 -12.16 5.96
CA GLY A 106 -1.44 -13.61 5.90
C GLY A 106 -2.38 -14.25 4.87
N MET A 107 -2.88 -13.48 3.90
CA MET A 107 -3.93 -13.90 2.98
C MET A 107 -3.39 -14.19 1.57
N ARG A 108 -4.13 -15.03 0.84
CA ARG A 108 -3.93 -15.27 -0.59
C ARG A 108 -5.28 -15.28 -1.30
N CYS A 109 -5.37 -14.60 -2.42
CA CYS A 109 -6.52 -14.69 -3.33
C CYS A 109 -6.11 -14.26 -4.74
N THR A 110 -6.97 -14.50 -5.70
CA THR A 110 -6.84 -13.89 -7.03
C THR A 110 -7.14 -12.40 -6.90
N LEU A 111 -6.27 -11.58 -7.47
CA LEU A 111 -6.40 -10.13 -7.50
C LEU A 111 -6.63 -9.66 -8.94
N GLN A 112 -7.59 -8.77 -9.13
CA GLN A 112 -7.96 -8.22 -10.43
C GLN A 112 -7.73 -6.71 -10.42
N PHE A 113 -7.12 -6.20 -11.49
CA PHE A 113 -6.94 -4.78 -11.70
C PHE A 113 -8.27 -4.09 -11.96
N LEU A 114 -8.50 -2.94 -11.34
CA LEU A 114 -9.66 -2.08 -11.59
C LEU A 114 -9.27 -0.84 -12.39
N PHE A 115 -8.43 0.00 -11.81
CA PHE A 115 -7.99 1.25 -12.43
C PHE A 115 -6.65 1.70 -11.87
N LYS A 116 -6.08 2.73 -12.49
CA LYS A 116 -4.90 3.44 -12.02
C LYS A 116 -5.23 4.92 -11.90
N PHE A 117 -4.78 5.57 -10.85
CA PHE A 117 -4.98 7.01 -10.65
C PHE A 117 -3.76 7.64 -9.99
N LYS A 118 -3.63 8.94 -10.16
CA LYS A 118 -2.59 9.73 -9.50
C LYS A 118 -3.22 10.59 -8.42
N TYR A 119 -2.62 10.60 -7.24
CA TYR A 119 -3.03 11.49 -6.17
C TYR A 119 -1.83 12.04 -5.41
N GLN A 120 -2.07 13.12 -4.71
CA GLN A 120 -1.14 13.71 -3.73
C GLN A 120 -1.93 14.10 -2.50
N ALA A 121 -1.44 13.73 -1.33
CA ALA A 121 -2.02 14.08 -0.04
C ALA A 121 -0.93 14.50 0.93
N GLN A 122 -1.07 15.67 1.51
CA GLN A 122 -0.19 16.17 2.56
C GLN A 122 -0.72 15.71 3.92
N TYR A 123 0.14 15.08 4.74
CA TYR A 123 -0.26 14.69 6.10
C TYR A 123 -0.09 15.87 7.07
N ASP A 124 1.10 16.39 7.19
CA ASP A 124 1.48 17.56 7.95
C ASP A 124 2.87 18.02 7.49
N GLU A 125 3.68 18.60 8.36
CA GLU A 125 5.07 18.95 8.08
C GLU A 125 5.98 17.72 7.94
N GLN A 126 5.54 16.53 8.38
CA GLN A 126 6.33 15.29 8.34
C GLN A 126 6.43 14.71 6.94
N GLY A 127 5.44 14.95 6.07
CA GLY A 127 5.50 14.45 4.71
C GLY A 127 4.16 14.30 4.01
N ALA A 128 4.23 13.66 2.83
CA ALA A 128 3.10 13.49 1.94
C ALA A 128 3.19 12.16 1.18
N GLU A 129 2.03 11.67 0.76
CA GLU A 129 1.92 10.68 -0.32
C GLU A 129 1.83 11.42 -1.66
N HIS A 130 2.54 10.92 -2.66
CA HIS A 130 2.40 11.36 -4.05
C HIS A 130 2.58 10.14 -4.95
N GLU A 131 1.49 9.52 -5.32
CA GLU A 131 1.48 8.18 -5.89
C GLU A 131 0.77 8.11 -7.25
N LEU A 132 1.34 7.28 -8.13
CA LEU A 132 0.62 6.67 -9.24
C LEU A 132 0.20 5.27 -8.78
N CYS A 133 -1.03 5.17 -8.29
CA CYS A 133 -1.54 4.00 -7.58
C CYS A 133 -2.38 3.11 -8.50
N SER A 134 -2.03 1.82 -8.55
CA SER A 134 -2.82 0.79 -9.22
C SER A 134 -3.74 0.11 -8.22
N VAL A 135 -5.06 0.17 -8.47
CA VAL A 135 -6.09 -0.36 -7.58
C VAL A 135 -6.52 -1.75 -8.05
N PHE A 136 -6.52 -2.69 -7.12
CA PHE A 136 -6.92 -4.07 -7.34
C PHE A 136 -8.00 -4.48 -6.34
N PHE A 137 -8.84 -5.44 -6.75
CA PHE A 137 -9.75 -6.10 -5.83
C PHE A 137 -9.57 -7.62 -5.87
N GLY A 138 -10.02 -8.27 -4.80
CA GLY A 138 -10.04 -9.72 -4.71
C GLY A 138 -11.11 -10.20 -3.74
N ARG A 139 -11.38 -11.50 -3.77
CA ARG A 139 -12.29 -12.16 -2.82
C ARG A 139 -11.55 -13.24 -2.07
N SER A 140 -11.76 -13.30 -0.77
CA SER A 140 -11.15 -14.31 0.08
C SER A 140 -12.07 -14.76 1.20
N THR A 141 -11.98 -16.05 1.52
CA THR A 141 -12.59 -16.66 2.71
C THR A 141 -11.52 -17.12 3.71
N THR A 142 -10.24 -16.88 3.40
CA THR A 142 -9.13 -17.24 4.29
C THR A 142 -9.18 -16.38 5.57
N PRO A 143 -8.86 -16.95 6.73
CA PRO A 143 -8.70 -16.17 7.96
C PRO A 143 -7.65 -15.06 7.78
N VAL A 144 -7.89 -13.92 8.42
CA VAL A 144 -6.96 -12.81 8.48
C VAL A 144 -5.93 -13.07 9.58
N HIS A 145 -4.65 -12.96 9.23
CA HIS A 145 -3.51 -13.01 10.16
C HIS A 145 -2.72 -11.71 10.02
N ALA A 146 -3.24 -10.66 10.66
CA ALA A 146 -2.67 -9.33 10.56
C ALA A 146 -1.29 -9.24 11.23
N ASN A 147 -0.34 -8.60 10.53
CA ASN A 147 0.97 -8.26 11.08
C ASN A 147 0.84 -6.98 11.93
N SER A 148 1.07 -7.09 13.23
CA SER A 148 0.91 -5.98 14.19
C SER A 148 1.88 -4.81 13.97
N GLU A 149 3.01 -5.03 13.29
CA GLU A 149 3.93 -3.94 12.91
C GLU A 149 3.33 -3.03 11.82
N GLU A 150 2.42 -3.57 11.00
CA GLU A 150 1.78 -2.86 9.89
C GLU A 150 0.36 -2.40 10.24
N ILE A 151 -0.38 -3.20 11.02
CA ILE A 151 -1.84 -3.11 11.23
C ILE A 151 -2.14 -3.14 12.73
N ALA A 152 -2.76 -2.07 13.25
CA ALA A 152 -3.19 -1.99 14.65
C ALA A 152 -4.49 -2.76 14.90
N ASP A 153 -5.42 -2.69 13.94
CA ASP A 153 -6.71 -3.39 14.00
C ASP A 153 -7.23 -3.65 12.58
N TRP A 154 -8.17 -4.56 12.44
CA TRP A 154 -8.84 -4.86 11.18
C TRP A 154 -10.28 -5.31 11.40
N ARG A 155 -11.14 -5.11 10.41
CA ARG A 155 -12.53 -5.57 10.47
C ARG A 155 -13.12 -5.77 9.07
N TRP A 156 -14.13 -6.63 9.01
CA TRP A 156 -15.03 -6.70 7.87
C TRP A 156 -16.15 -5.68 8.09
N ILE A 157 -16.48 -4.93 7.05
CA ILE A 157 -17.53 -3.91 7.10
C ILE A 157 -18.48 -4.07 5.92
N SER A 158 -19.79 -3.99 6.19
CA SER A 158 -20.79 -3.97 5.14
C SER A 158 -20.76 -2.64 4.38
N LEU A 159 -21.14 -2.66 3.11
CA LEU A 159 -21.13 -1.43 2.29
C LEU A 159 -22.06 -0.32 2.81
N PRO A 160 -23.28 -0.62 3.33
CA PRO A 160 -24.11 0.40 3.96
C PRO A 160 -23.47 1.03 5.20
N GLU A 161 -22.81 0.22 6.03
CA GLU A 161 -22.12 0.69 7.22
C GLU A 161 -20.89 1.53 6.86
N LEU A 162 -20.09 1.09 5.89
CA LEU A 162 -18.97 1.88 5.37
C LEU A 162 -19.44 3.25 4.84
N GLN A 163 -20.56 3.29 4.11
CA GLN A 163 -21.10 4.55 3.59
C GLN A 163 -21.54 5.48 4.73
N ARG A 164 -22.15 4.94 5.79
CA ARG A 164 -22.53 5.70 6.98
C ARG A 164 -21.29 6.27 7.67
N GLU A 165 -20.27 5.44 7.95
CA GLU A 165 -19.05 5.89 8.63
C GLU A 165 -18.29 6.94 7.81
N LEU A 166 -18.19 6.77 6.50
CA LEU A 166 -17.56 7.76 5.63
C LEU A 166 -18.30 9.11 5.63
N SER A 167 -19.60 9.12 5.92
CA SER A 167 -20.38 10.36 6.06
C SER A 167 -20.28 11.00 7.45
N GLU A 168 -20.11 10.19 8.49
CA GLU A 168 -20.11 10.62 9.89
C GLU A 168 -18.68 10.89 10.42
N GLU A 169 -17.71 10.09 9.99
CA GLU A 169 -16.35 10.03 10.52
C GLU A 169 -15.27 10.05 9.42
N ALA A 170 -15.48 10.80 8.33
CA ALA A 170 -14.58 10.84 7.17
C ALA A 170 -13.11 11.10 7.52
N ASP A 171 -12.84 11.82 8.61
CA ASP A 171 -11.49 12.17 9.06
C ASP A 171 -10.75 11.01 9.71
N SER A 172 -11.45 9.92 10.04
CA SER A 172 -10.81 8.68 10.52
C SER A 172 -10.22 7.82 9.40
N PHE A 173 -10.50 8.15 8.14
CA PHE A 173 -10.07 7.41 6.97
C PHE A 173 -8.96 8.12 6.20
N THR A 174 -8.04 7.32 5.62
CA THR A 174 -6.97 7.86 4.80
C THR A 174 -7.50 8.55 3.55
N PRO A 175 -6.82 9.62 3.05
CA PRO A 175 -7.27 10.36 1.88
C PRO A 175 -7.42 9.49 0.62
N TRP A 176 -6.44 8.60 0.34
CA TRP A 176 -6.47 7.73 -0.83
C TRP A 176 -7.62 6.74 -0.78
N PHE A 177 -7.90 6.13 0.39
CA PHE A 177 -9.04 5.22 0.55
C PHE A 177 -10.35 5.89 0.16
N LYS A 178 -10.59 7.15 0.59
CA LYS A 178 -11.79 7.90 0.24
C LYS A 178 -11.92 8.12 -1.27
N LEU A 179 -10.82 8.50 -1.93
CA LEU A 179 -10.78 8.71 -3.39
C LEU A 179 -11.02 7.41 -4.16
N GLU A 180 -10.32 6.34 -3.77
CA GLU A 180 -10.44 5.00 -4.38
C GLU A 180 -11.84 4.42 -4.20
N TRP A 181 -12.38 4.50 -2.99
CA TRP A 181 -13.71 3.98 -2.70
C TRP A 181 -14.81 4.73 -3.47
N GLU A 182 -14.71 6.03 -3.58
CA GLU A 182 -15.64 6.82 -4.39
C GLU A 182 -15.61 6.39 -5.85
N GLN A 183 -14.43 6.17 -6.43
CA GLN A 183 -14.28 5.70 -7.80
C GLN A 183 -14.79 4.26 -7.96
N ILE A 184 -14.47 3.34 -7.05
CA ILE A 184 -14.99 1.97 -7.06
C ILE A 184 -16.52 1.99 -7.04
N ARG A 185 -17.11 2.75 -6.12
CA ARG A 185 -18.57 2.83 -5.95
C ARG A 185 -19.26 3.38 -7.20
N ARG A 186 -18.67 4.37 -7.85
CA ARG A 186 -19.23 4.99 -9.04
C ARG A 186 -19.09 4.14 -10.30
N ASP A 187 -17.91 3.55 -10.51
CA ASP A 187 -17.52 3.02 -11.82
C ASP A 187 -17.36 1.49 -11.84
N HIS A 188 -17.15 0.84 -10.68
CA HIS A 188 -16.72 -0.57 -10.59
C HIS A 188 -17.50 -1.42 -9.57
N LEU A 189 -18.55 -0.87 -8.96
CA LEU A 189 -19.24 -1.58 -7.88
C LEU A 189 -19.85 -2.90 -8.36
N GLU A 190 -20.43 -2.92 -9.56
CA GLU A 190 -20.98 -4.14 -10.14
C GLU A 190 -19.91 -5.19 -10.42
N ASP A 191 -18.72 -4.79 -10.90
CA ASP A 191 -17.60 -5.70 -11.16
C ASP A 191 -17.13 -6.37 -9.86
N VAL A 192 -17.07 -5.60 -8.78
CA VAL A 192 -16.61 -6.06 -7.47
C VAL A 192 -17.60 -6.99 -6.77
N LEU A 193 -18.92 -6.73 -6.91
CA LEU A 193 -19.98 -7.48 -6.24
C LEU A 193 -20.48 -8.68 -7.05
N SER A 194 -20.23 -8.74 -8.35
CA SER A 194 -20.70 -9.84 -9.20
C SER A 194 -19.93 -11.13 -8.96
N PRO A 195 -20.58 -12.26 -8.62
CA PRO A 195 -19.91 -13.56 -8.40
C PRO A 195 -19.17 -14.10 -9.63
N GLY A 196 -19.45 -13.57 -10.82
CA GLY A 196 -18.87 -13.98 -12.11
C GLY A 196 -18.05 -12.88 -12.78
N GLY A 197 -17.80 -11.74 -12.13
CA GLY A 197 -17.08 -10.58 -12.68
C GLY A 197 -15.58 -10.79 -12.93
N MET A 198 -15.10 -12.04 -12.90
CA MET A 198 -13.72 -12.39 -13.26
C MET A 198 -13.51 -12.29 -14.78
N ARG A 199 -13.51 -11.06 -15.32
CA ARG A 199 -12.90 -10.84 -16.64
C ARG A 199 -11.39 -10.92 -16.46
N ALA A 200 -10.73 -11.76 -17.24
CA ALA A 200 -9.27 -11.85 -17.27
C ALA A 200 -8.69 -10.52 -17.79
N TRP A 201 -8.37 -9.61 -16.90
CA TRP A 201 -7.62 -8.40 -17.24
C TRP A 201 -6.14 -8.71 -17.08
N VAL A 202 -5.38 -8.50 -18.14
CA VAL A 202 -3.92 -8.58 -18.09
C VAL A 202 -3.42 -7.17 -17.75
N TYR A 203 -2.77 -7.04 -16.61
CA TYR A 203 -2.00 -5.83 -16.28
C TYR A 203 -0.86 -5.69 -17.31
N ARG A 204 -0.89 -4.65 -18.13
CA ARG A 204 0.15 -4.31 -19.09
C ARG A 204 0.95 -3.11 -18.60
#